data_5ee41adb20bbbeaf83fb8269b202856e
#
_entry.id   5ee41adb20bbbeaf83fb8269b202856e
#
_cell.length_a   1.000
_cell.length_b   1.000
_cell.length_c   1.000
_cell.angle_alpha   90.00
_cell.angle_beta   90.00
_cell.angle_gamma   90.00
#
_symmetry.space_group_name_H-M   'P 1'
#
loop_
_entity.id
_entity.type
_entity.pdbx_description
1 polymer ?
#
loop_
_entity_poly.entity_id
_entity_poly.type
_entity_poly.pdbx_seq_one_letter_code
_entity_poly.pdbx_strand_id
1 'polypeptide(L)'
;MVEIGWAGGLVVRTQDNRLVFDPDSTRPKGQNCSVFISHAHADHFTGLKGKLPKYSTPGTRRIFESIYGRSVVNFHDIGLDKSIRIGDAEVTPINAGHMLGSTQFLVTLPDTTILYTGDINCLDTLTTKRAQRTECDILVIEATYGEPSYIFPDREETYASIVKWTLSQIAKGLLPIFRVYAAGKAQELTKLFNTYTNLDVITDQRISKVNDIYSASGFQMKFGELDATPDRSACVYLTANSNTFSVKECARAVTTGWALKMNTRRVAAFPLSSHADFGQLLQFVKDCKAKTVYSFTGYTDVFTDHIRRKLGITSRPLSALAQKTLSSFH
;
A
#
# COMPACT_ATOMS: atom_id res chain seq x y z
N MET A 1 -26.81 -14.96 5.59
CA MET A 1 -26.21 -14.13 6.67
C MET A 1 -24.73 -13.96 6.34
N VAL A 2 -24.23 -12.74 6.36
CA VAL A 2 -22.83 -12.42 6.06
C VAL A 2 -22.04 -12.32 7.36
N GLU A 3 -20.85 -12.92 7.40
CA GLU A 3 -19.94 -12.86 8.56
C GLU A 3 -18.62 -12.23 8.12
N ILE A 4 -18.17 -11.21 8.86
CA ILE A 4 -16.93 -10.46 8.58
C ILE A 4 -16.02 -10.57 9.80
N GLY A 5 -14.74 -10.87 9.57
CA GLY A 5 -13.76 -10.89 10.64
C GLY A 5 -12.34 -11.15 10.14
N TRP A 6 -11.40 -11.16 11.07
CA TRP A 6 -9.98 -11.37 10.78
C TRP A 6 -9.57 -12.81 11.05
N ALA A 7 -8.92 -13.44 10.10
CA ALA A 7 -8.32 -14.78 10.26
C ALA A 7 -7.02 -14.86 9.45
N GLY A 8 -6.05 -14.04 9.84
CA GLY A 8 -4.80 -13.87 9.09
C GLY A 8 -5.01 -13.17 7.74
N GLY A 9 -5.93 -12.24 7.69
CA GLY A 9 -6.46 -11.48 6.57
C GLY A 9 -7.94 -11.22 6.79
N LEU A 10 -8.53 -10.28 6.04
CA LEU A 10 -9.97 -10.08 6.09
C LEU A 10 -10.68 -11.30 5.49
N VAL A 11 -11.67 -11.80 6.19
CA VAL A 11 -12.56 -12.87 5.69
C VAL A 11 -13.98 -12.32 5.62
N VAL A 12 -14.57 -12.46 4.44
CA VAL A 12 -16.01 -12.30 4.22
C VAL A 12 -16.57 -13.68 3.91
N ARG A 13 -17.41 -14.19 4.80
CA ARG A 13 -18.10 -15.46 4.61
C ARG A 13 -19.53 -15.18 4.20
N THR A 14 -19.91 -15.71 3.06
CA THR A 14 -21.28 -15.70 2.55
C THR A 14 -21.91 -17.07 2.76
N GLN A 15 -23.09 -17.30 2.21
CA GLN A 15 -23.76 -18.60 2.29
C GLN A 15 -22.94 -19.69 1.58
N ASP A 16 -22.39 -19.38 0.40
CA ASP A 16 -21.80 -20.37 -0.48
C ASP A 16 -20.27 -20.27 -0.57
N ASN A 17 -19.68 -19.11 -0.16
CA ASN A 17 -18.29 -18.80 -0.44
C ASN A 17 -17.57 -18.19 0.75
N ARG A 18 -16.26 -18.30 0.70
CA ARG A 18 -15.33 -17.63 1.59
C ARG A 18 -14.35 -16.77 0.80
N LEU A 19 -14.53 -15.47 0.86
CA LEU A 19 -13.62 -14.48 0.26
C LEU A 19 -12.58 -14.10 1.30
N VAL A 20 -11.30 -14.20 0.95
CA VAL A 20 -10.17 -13.91 1.85
C VAL A 20 -9.29 -12.88 1.21
N PHE A 21 -9.15 -11.73 1.86
CA PHE A 21 -8.37 -10.60 1.36
C PHE A 21 -7.04 -10.50 2.12
N ASP A 22 -5.95 -10.38 1.37
CA ASP A 22 -4.58 -10.24 1.86
C ASP A 22 -4.22 -11.25 2.98
N PRO A 23 -4.38 -12.57 2.76
CA PRO A 23 -4.07 -13.54 3.80
C PRO A 23 -2.57 -13.60 4.09
N ASP A 24 -2.22 -13.68 5.38
CA ASP A 24 -0.87 -13.93 5.89
C ASP A 24 -0.41 -15.39 5.69
N SER A 25 -1.29 -16.25 5.19
CA SER A 25 -1.08 -17.67 4.95
C SER A 25 -1.22 -18.02 3.47
N THR A 26 -0.40 -18.96 3.01
CA THR A 26 -0.53 -19.59 1.67
C THR A 26 -1.71 -20.55 1.58
N ARG A 27 -2.31 -20.91 2.72
CA ARG A 27 -3.43 -21.86 2.84
C ARG A 27 -4.48 -21.33 3.84
N PRO A 28 -5.23 -20.28 3.49
CA PRO A 28 -6.35 -19.86 4.32
C PRO A 28 -7.30 -21.03 4.58
N LYS A 29 -7.75 -21.16 5.83
CA LYS A 29 -8.64 -22.27 6.24
C LYS A 29 -10.06 -22.09 5.69
N GLY A 30 -10.73 -23.19 5.34
CA GLY A 30 -12.12 -23.23 4.89
C GLY A 30 -12.29 -23.85 3.51
N GLN A 31 -13.55 -24.20 3.20
CA GLN A 31 -13.94 -24.67 1.86
C GLN A 31 -14.33 -23.47 0.98
N ASN A 32 -14.35 -23.66 -0.33
CA ASN A 32 -14.76 -22.66 -1.33
C ASN A 32 -14.07 -21.29 -1.13
N CYS A 33 -12.76 -21.32 -0.84
CA CYS A 33 -11.97 -20.11 -0.62
C CYS A 33 -11.50 -19.50 -1.94
N SER A 34 -11.76 -18.20 -2.12
CA SER A 34 -11.17 -17.34 -3.14
C SER A 34 -10.30 -16.28 -2.48
N VAL A 35 -9.08 -16.10 -2.96
CA VAL A 35 -8.09 -15.20 -2.38
C VAL A 35 -8.00 -13.93 -3.21
N PHE A 36 -8.06 -12.78 -2.57
CA PHE A 36 -7.92 -11.46 -3.20
C PHE A 36 -6.69 -10.75 -2.62
N ILE A 37 -5.85 -10.20 -3.49
CA ILE A 37 -4.64 -9.50 -3.08
C ILE A 37 -4.71 -8.04 -3.51
N SER A 38 -4.64 -7.15 -2.53
CA SER A 38 -4.77 -5.71 -2.77
C SER A 38 -3.56 -5.12 -3.47
N HIS A 39 -2.35 -5.50 -3.08
CA HIS A 39 -1.11 -4.99 -3.66
C HIS A 39 0.11 -5.88 -3.36
N ALA A 40 1.28 -5.52 -3.90
CA ALA A 40 2.48 -6.36 -3.89
C ALA A 40 3.47 -6.06 -2.75
N HIS A 41 3.04 -5.53 -1.60
CA HIS A 41 3.89 -5.45 -0.41
C HIS A 41 3.91 -6.77 0.37
N ALA A 42 4.99 -6.98 1.14
CA ALA A 42 5.32 -8.28 1.74
C ALA A 42 4.28 -8.76 2.77
N ASP A 43 3.63 -7.85 3.43
CA ASP A 43 2.60 -8.08 4.45
C ASP A 43 1.21 -8.38 3.85
N HIS A 44 1.01 -8.18 2.52
CA HIS A 44 -0.26 -8.41 1.84
C HIS A 44 -0.25 -9.59 0.86
N PHE A 45 0.86 -9.85 0.19
CA PHE A 45 0.90 -10.78 -0.93
C PHE A 45 1.08 -12.27 -0.57
N THR A 46 1.14 -12.67 0.68
CA THR A 46 1.45 -14.08 1.05
C THR A 46 0.52 -15.08 0.36
N GLY A 47 -0.73 -14.73 0.16
CA GLY A 47 -1.70 -15.54 -0.58
C GLY A 47 -1.29 -15.85 -2.03
N LEU A 48 -0.48 -15.00 -2.70
CA LEU A 48 0.01 -15.25 -4.06
C LEU A 48 0.89 -16.51 -4.15
N LYS A 49 1.54 -16.89 -3.06
CA LYS A 49 2.41 -18.08 -3.00
C LYS A 49 1.63 -19.39 -2.85
N GLY A 50 0.31 -19.32 -2.59
CA GLY A 50 -0.56 -20.47 -2.37
C GLY A 50 -1.05 -21.15 -3.66
N LYS A 51 -1.94 -22.14 -3.53
CA LYS A 51 -2.52 -22.91 -4.65
C LYS A 51 -3.99 -22.58 -4.92
N LEU A 52 -4.68 -21.87 -4.00
CA LEU A 52 -6.09 -21.49 -4.16
C LEU A 52 -6.29 -20.56 -5.35
N PRO A 53 -7.51 -20.46 -5.91
CA PRO A 53 -7.85 -19.41 -6.86
C PRO A 53 -7.56 -18.04 -6.26
N LYS A 54 -6.85 -17.21 -6.99
CA LYS A 54 -6.48 -15.87 -6.52
C LYS A 54 -6.69 -14.81 -7.58
N TYR A 55 -7.07 -13.65 -7.09
CA TYR A 55 -7.52 -12.53 -7.88
C TYR A 55 -6.76 -11.27 -7.47
N SER A 56 -6.20 -10.56 -8.42
CA SER A 56 -5.57 -9.25 -8.23
C SER A 56 -5.39 -8.55 -9.58
N THR A 57 -4.86 -7.33 -9.54
CA THR A 57 -4.54 -6.61 -10.77
C THR A 57 -3.29 -7.17 -11.45
N PRO A 58 -3.17 -7.01 -12.79
CA PRO A 58 -1.94 -7.37 -13.51
C PRO A 58 -0.69 -6.66 -12.96
N GLY A 59 -0.82 -5.42 -12.50
CA GLY A 59 0.28 -4.65 -11.90
C GLY A 59 0.82 -5.32 -10.63
N THR A 60 -0.06 -5.70 -9.73
CA THR A 60 0.30 -6.42 -8.49
C THR A 60 1.00 -7.73 -8.79
N ARG A 61 0.50 -8.54 -9.73
CA ARG A 61 1.13 -9.80 -10.13
C ARG A 61 2.52 -9.59 -10.70
N ARG A 62 2.67 -8.69 -11.69
CA ARG A 62 3.97 -8.42 -12.35
C ARG A 62 5.03 -7.96 -11.35
N ILE A 63 4.67 -7.07 -10.43
CA ILE A 63 5.60 -6.59 -9.38
C ILE A 63 6.01 -7.75 -8.48
N PHE A 64 5.06 -8.58 -8.02
CA PHE A 64 5.37 -9.76 -7.21
C PHE A 64 6.31 -10.72 -7.94
N GLU A 65 5.99 -11.12 -9.17
CA GLU A 65 6.77 -12.05 -9.97
C GLU A 65 8.20 -11.52 -10.23
N SER A 66 8.32 -10.23 -10.50
CA SER A 66 9.61 -9.57 -10.76
C SER A 66 10.52 -9.52 -9.53
N ILE A 67 9.97 -9.19 -8.36
CA ILE A 67 10.75 -9.07 -7.12
C ILE A 67 11.13 -10.45 -6.57
N TYR A 68 10.22 -11.42 -6.64
CA TYR A 68 10.36 -12.71 -5.97
C TYR A 68 10.77 -13.85 -6.91
N GLY A 69 10.85 -13.60 -8.23
CA GLY A 69 11.29 -14.59 -9.23
C GLY A 69 10.39 -15.82 -9.30
N ARG A 70 9.11 -15.68 -8.98
CA ARG A 70 8.14 -16.79 -8.90
C ARG A 70 6.88 -16.45 -9.69
N SER A 71 6.51 -17.31 -10.63
CA SER A 71 5.21 -17.21 -11.29
C SER A 71 4.08 -17.56 -10.34
N VAL A 72 2.99 -16.83 -10.43
CA VAL A 72 1.77 -17.07 -9.62
C VAL A 72 0.89 -18.10 -10.33
N VAL A 73 0.61 -19.23 -9.65
CA VAL A 73 -0.26 -20.28 -10.18
C VAL A 73 -1.73 -20.01 -9.81
N ASN A 74 -2.67 -20.49 -10.63
CA ASN A 74 -4.12 -20.33 -10.44
C ASN A 74 -4.52 -18.88 -10.18
N PHE A 75 -4.02 -17.98 -11.05
CA PHE A 75 -4.19 -16.55 -10.95
C PHE A 75 -5.18 -16.05 -12.00
N HIS A 76 -6.06 -15.17 -11.58
CA HIS A 76 -7.04 -14.50 -12.41
C HIS A 76 -6.78 -12.98 -12.36
N ASP A 77 -6.35 -12.43 -13.47
CA ASP A 77 -6.20 -10.98 -13.64
C ASP A 77 -7.58 -10.30 -13.60
N ILE A 78 -7.75 -9.34 -12.69
CA ILE A 78 -8.94 -8.47 -12.67
C ILE A 78 -8.50 -7.01 -12.84
N GLY A 79 -9.05 -6.37 -13.88
CA GLY A 79 -8.84 -4.94 -14.10
C GLY A 79 -9.63 -4.09 -13.13
N LEU A 80 -9.15 -2.87 -12.87
CA LEU A 80 -9.92 -1.89 -12.11
C LEU A 80 -11.31 -1.68 -12.77
N ASP A 81 -12.32 -1.49 -11.95
CA ASP A 81 -13.73 -1.28 -12.32
C ASP A 81 -14.34 -2.45 -13.14
N LYS A 82 -13.72 -3.63 -13.11
CA LYS A 82 -14.24 -4.86 -13.70
C LYS A 82 -14.71 -5.82 -12.61
N SER A 83 -16.02 -5.99 -12.52
CA SER A 83 -16.60 -6.91 -11.54
C SER A 83 -16.39 -8.37 -11.94
N ILE A 84 -16.21 -9.22 -10.94
CA ILE A 84 -16.25 -10.68 -11.10
C ILE A 84 -17.26 -11.26 -10.11
N ARG A 85 -17.95 -12.33 -10.52
CA ARG A 85 -18.90 -13.01 -9.68
C ARG A 85 -18.30 -14.27 -9.06
N ILE A 86 -18.40 -14.39 -7.73
CA ILE A 86 -17.97 -15.54 -6.95
C ILE A 86 -19.19 -16.02 -6.14
N GLY A 87 -19.95 -16.96 -6.70
CA GLY A 87 -21.20 -17.42 -6.13
C GLY A 87 -22.24 -16.30 -5.97
N ASP A 88 -22.61 -16.00 -4.74
CA ASP A 88 -23.58 -14.96 -4.37
C ASP A 88 -22.96 -13.56 -4.21
N ALA A 89 -21.63 -13.45 -4.31
CA ALA A 89 -20.92 -12.18 -4.22
C ALA A 89 -20.44 -11.69 -5.58
N GLU A 90 -20.51 -10.37 -5.78
CA GLU A 90 -19.83 -9.66 -6.85
C GLU A 90 -18.68 -8.84 -6.26
N VAL A 91 -17.46 -8.99 -6.81
CA VAL A 91 -16.27 -8.30 -6.31
C VAL A 91 -15.72 -7.38 -7.39
N THR A 92 -15.63 -6.10 -7.09
CA THR A 92 -15.13 -5.06 -7.98
C THR A 92 -13.86 -4.44 -7.42
N PRO A 93 -12.70 -4.60 -8.06
CA PRO A 93 -11.49 -3.89 -7.67
C PRO A 93 -11.58 -2.43 -8.10
N ILE A 94 -11.29 -1.51 -7.18
CA ILE A 94 -11.23 -0.06 -7.43
C ILE A 94 -9.89 0.51 -6.97
N ASN A 95 -9.46 1.63 -7.54
CA ASN A 95 -8.14 2.18 -7.28
C ASN A 95 -7.91 2.52 -5.80
N ALA A 96 -6.81 2.03 -5.22
CA ALA A 96 -6.39 2.31 -3.85
C ALA A 96 -5.38 3.48 -3.74
N GLY A 97 -4.73 3.86 -4.83
CA GLY A 97 -3.78 5.00 -4.87
C GLY A 97 -2.44 4.75 -4.18
N HIS A 98 -2.23 3.58 -3.59
CA HIS A 98 -1.05 3.28 -2.78
C HIS A 98 0.22 3.03 -3.61
N MET A 99 0.10 2.25 -4.68
CA MET A 99 1.17 1.96 -5.66
C MET A 99 0.57 1.45 -6.97
N LEU A 100 1.40 1.23 -7.99
CA LEU A 100 0.94 0.64 -9.25
C LEU A 100 0.28 -0.71 -9.00
N GLY A 101 -0.95 -0.84 -9.48
CA GLY A 101 -1.75 -2.05 -9.35
C GLY A 101 -2.44 -2.23 -7.99
N SER A 102 -2.21 -1.34 -7.02
CA SER A 102 -2.93 -1.40 -5.74
C SER A 102 -4.43 -1.19 -5.92
N THR A 103 -5.21 -1.98 -5.20
CA THR A 103 -6.67 -1.98 -5.33
C THR A 103 -7.35 -2.13 -3.98
N GLN A 104 -8.46 -1.45 -3.82
CA GLN A 104 -9.51 -1.74 -2.86
C GLN A 104 -10.44 -2.79 -3.48
N PHE A 105 -11.23 -3.48 -2.67
CA PHE A 105 -12.25 -4.42 -3.15
C PHE A 105 -13.62 -4.04 -2.63
N LEU A 106 -14.53 -3.66 -3.54
CA LEU A 106 -15.94 -3.51 -3.24
C LEU A 106 -16.62 -4.87 -3.44
N VAL A 107 -17.15 -5.44 -2.37
CA VAL A 107 -17.92 -6.69 -2.36
C VAL A 107 -19.39 -6.32 -2.29
N THR A 108 -20.13 -6.63 -3.33
CA THR A 108 -21.58 -6.43 -3.42
C THR A 108 -22.28 -7.76 -3.19
N LEU A 109 -23.16 -7.78 -2.20
CA LEU A 109 -24.03 -8.91 -1.82
C LEU A 109 -25.49 -8.47 -1.95
N PRO A 110 -26.48 -9.40 -1.97
CA PRO A 110 -27.89 -9.03 -2.18
C PRO A 110 -28.39 -7.92 -1.24
N ASP A 111 -27.96 -7.93 0.03
CA ASP A 111 -28.49 -7.03 1.06
C ASP A 111 -27.46 -6.06 1.65
N THR A 112 -26.20 -6.10 1.21
CA THR A 112 -25.14 -5.27 1.78
C THR A 112 -23.95 -5.11 0.86
N THR A 113 -23.25 -3.98 1.00
CA THR A 113 -21.99 -3.69 0.33
C THR A 113 -20.87 -3.56 1.35
N ILE A 114 -19.70 -4.13 1.04
CA ILE A 114 -18.51 -4.10 1.89
C ILE A 114 -17.36 -3.56 1.08
N LEU A 115 -16.70 -2.51 1.57
CA LEU A 115 -15.48 -1.99 0.97
C LEU A 115 -14.28 -2.36 1.84
N TYR A 116 -13.35 -3.17 1.31
CA TYR A 116 -12.03 -3.41 1.90
C TYR A 116 -11.01 -2.53 1.21
N THR A 117 -10.34 -1.67 1.96
CA THR A 117 -9.43 -0.68 1.36
C THR A 117 -8.08 -1.25 0.95
N GLY A 118 -7.59 -2.34 1.60
CA GLY A 118 -6.15 -2.55 1.63
C GLY A 118 -5.46 -1.29 2.14
N ASP A 119 -4.25 -1.03 1.68
CA ASP A 119 -3.54 0.22 1.96
C ASP A 119 -3.96 1.30 0.97
N ILE A 120 -4.30 2.49 1.46
CA ILE A 120 -4.80 3.59 0.63
C ILE A 120 -3.97 4.86 0.72
N ASN A 121 -3.89 5.57 -0.41
CA ASN A 121 -3.39 6.93 -0.45
C ASN A 121 -4.46 7.89 -0.99
N CYS A 122 -4.76 8.93 -0.25
CA CYS A 122 -5.83 9.86 -0.55
C CYS A 122 -5.40 11.08 -1.40
N LEU A 123 -4.14 11.14 -1.82
CA LEU A 123 -3.59 12.20 -2.67
C LEU A 123 -3.10 11.65 -4.00
N ASP A 124 -3.20 12.47 -5.04
CA ASP A 124 -2.47 12.22 -6.29
C ASP A 124 -0.96 12.35 -6.03
N THR A 125 -0.19 11.46 -6.66
CA THR A 125 1.27 11.46 -6.58
C THR A 125 1.88 11.51 -7.99
N LEU A 126 3.19 11.50 -8.10
CA LEU A 126 3.87 11.44 -9.40
C LEU A 126 3.66 10.08 -10.11
N THR A 127 3.19 9.06 -9.41
CA THR A 127 3.07 7.68 -9.93
C THR A 127 1.71 7.03 -9.69
N THR A 128 0.82 7.65 -8.94
CA THR A 128 -0.52 7.09 -8.66
C THR A 128 -1.57 8.18 -8.61
N LYS A 129 -2.80 7.84 -8.95
CA LYS A 129 -3.99 8.64 -8.63
C LYS A 129 -4.49 8.26 -7.25
N ARG A 130 -5.04 9.23 -6.51
CA ARG A 130 -5.63 9.02 -5.18
C ARG A 130 -6.66 7.89 -5.15
N ALA A 131 -6.84 7.28 -3.98
CA ALA A 131 -7.85 6.25 -3.74
C ALA A 131 -9.25 6.74 -4.15
N GLN A 132 -9.96 5.88 -4.86
CA GLN A 132 -11.36 6.11 -5.22
C GLN A 132 -12.25 5.98 -3.97
N ARG A 133 -13.13 6.94 -3.76
CA ARG A 133 -14.12 6.93 -2.70
C ARG A 133 -15.40 6.31 -3.24
N THR A 134 -15.91 5.31 -2.56
CA THR A 134 -17.10 4.57 -2.98
C THR A 134 -18.02 4.37 -1.79
N GLU A 135 -19.30 4.70 -1.95
CA GLU A 135 -20.29 4.48 -0.91
C GLU A 135 -20.46 2.99 -0.62
N CYS A 136 -20.59 2.63 0.66
CA CYS A 136 -20.77 1.24 1.09
C CYS A 136 -21.52 1.16 2.43
N ASP A 137 -22.10 0.00 2.75
CA ASP A 137 -22.73 -0.21 4.05
C ASP A 137 -21.70 -0.47 5.15
N ILE A 138 -20.65 -1.23 4.81
CA ILE A 138 -19.58 -1.63 5.73
C ILE A 138 -18.23 -1.26 5.10
N LEU A 139 -17.47 -0.45 5.83
CA LEU A 139 -16.11 -0.09 5.44
C LEU A 139 -15.10 -0.83 6.33
N VAL A 140 -14.16 -1.53 5.72
CA VAL A 140 -13.00 -2.15 6.38
C VAL A 140 -11.76 -1.40 5.93
N ILE A 141 -11.20 -0.55 6.81
CA ILE A 141 -10.19 0.46 6.46
C ILE A 141 -8.91 0.30 7.29
N GLU A 142 -7.76 0.52 6.65
CA GLU A 142 -6.47 0.63 7.34
C GLU A 142 -6.45 1.80 8.34
N ALA A 143 -5.58 1.71 9.35
CA ALA A 143 -5.29 2.79 10.28
C ALA A 143 -3.79 2.93 10.56
N THR A 144 -2.94 2.73 9.55
CA THR A 144 -1.48 2.83 9.68
C THR A 144 -1.06 4.13 10.37
N TYR A 145 -1.66 5.24 9.96
CA TYR A 145 -1.51 6.56 10.57
C TYR A 145 -2.81 7.07 11.19
N GLY A 146 -3.59 6.18 11.80
CA GLY A 146 -4.88 6.45 12.44
C GLY A 146 -4.80 7.20 13.77
N GLU A 147 -3.68 7.86 14.10
CA GLU A 147 -3.47 8.67 15.29
C GLU A 147 -3.37 10.15 14.92
N PRO A 148 -4.03 11.07 15.67
CA PRO A 148 -4.09 12.51 15.35
C PRO A 148 -2.75 13.22 15.18
N SER A 149 -1.69 12.70 15.74
CA SER A 149 -0.33 13.26 15.60
C SER A 149 0.32 13.00 14.23
N TYR A 150 -0.28 12.14 13.39
CA TYR A 150 0.16 11.89 12.04
C TYR A 150 -0.66 12.73 11.05
N ILE A 151 -0.30 13.99 10.92
CA ILE A 151 -0.75 14.89 9.85
C ILE A 151 0.47 15.20 9.01
N PHE A 152 0.43 14.80 7.73
CA PHE A 152 1.57 15.02 6.85
C PHE A 152 1.60 16.45 6.34
N PRO A 153 2.79 17.04 6.18
CA PRO A 153 2.94 18.30 5.48
C PRO A 153 2.49 18.17 4.02
N ASP A 154 2.34 19.31 3.37
CA ASP A 154 2.04 19.31 1.93
C ASP A 154 3.07 18.47 1.15
N ARG A 155 2.58 17.74 0.15
CA ARG A 155 3.40 16.79 -0.61
C ARG A 155 4.44 17.51 -1.46
N GLU A 156 4.08 18.63 -2.08
CA GLU A 156 5.01 19.40 -2.89
C GLU A 156 6.10 20.08 -2.03
N GLU A 157 5.75 20.54 -0.82
CA GLU A 157 6.75 21.02 0.16
C GLU A 157 7.70 19.89 0.58
N THR A 158 7.19 18.68 0.75
CA THR A 158 8.01 17.50 1.07
C THR A 158 8.93 17.15 -0.11
N TYR A 159 8.45 17.18 -1.34
CA TYR A 159 9.26 17.00 -2.54
C TYR A 159 10.37 18.06 -2.65
N ALA A 160 10.04 19.33 -2.49
CA ALA A 160 11.00 20.42 -2.49
C ALA A 160 12.08 20.23 -1.42
N SER A 161 11.70 19.80 -0.23
CA SER A 161 12.62 19.51 0.88
C SER A 161 13.58 18.36 0.55
N ILE A 162 13.08 17.28 -0.07
CA ILE A 162 13.89 16.14 -0.53
C ILE A 162 14.92 16.60 -1.57
N VAL A 163 14.47 17.33 -2.60
CA VAL A 163 15.34 17.82 -3.67
C VAL A 163 16.40 18.78 -3.11
N LYS A 164 15.99 19.75 -2.30
CA LYS A 164 16.90 20.72 -1.66
C LYS A 164 17.97 20.03 -0.82
N TRP A 165 17.57 19.06 0.00
CA TRP A 165 18.53 18.29 0.81
C TRP A 165 19.50 17.52 -0.09
N THR A 166 19.01 16.82 -1.10
CA THR A 166 19.82 16.04 -2.03
C THR A 166 20.89 16.90 -2.70
N LEU A 167 20.51 18.04 -3.29
CA LEU A 167 21.43 18.97 -3.92
C LEU A 167 22.44 19.54 -2.92
N SER A 168 22.02 19.81 -1.68
CA SER A 168 22.94 20.29 -0.63
C SER A 168 23.98 19.25 -0.21
N GLN A 169 23.67 17.94 -0.29
CA GLN A 169 24.66 16.89 -0.01
C GLN A 169 25.66 16.74 -1.16
N ILE A 170 25.17 16.79 -2.41
CA ILE A 170 26.03 16.76 -3.59
C ILE A 170 27.01 17.95 -3.57
N ALA A 171 26.55 19.15 -3.24
CA ALA A 171 27.43 20.33 -3.11
C ALA A 171 28.53 20.17 -2.03
N LYS A 172 28.37 19.24 -1.09
CA LYS A 172 29.38 18.87 -0.08
C LYS A 172 30.27 17.71 -0.52
N GLY A 173 30.13 17.22 -1.74
CA GLY A 173 30.86 16.05 -2.26
C GLY A 173 30.34 14.69 -1.70
N LEU A 174 29.15 14.66 -1.11
CA LEU A 174 28.57 13.45 -0.55
C LEU A 174 27.57 12.81 -1.53
N LEU A 175 27.58 11.47 -1.64
CA LEU A 175 26.57 10.73 -2.38
C LEU A 175 25.27 10.65 -1.57
N PRO A 176 24.14 11.22 -2.04
CA PRO A 176 22.85 11.03 -1.40
C PRO A 176 22.35 9.60 -1.62
N ILE A 177 22.03 8.90 -0.53
CA ILE A 177 21.47 7.53 -0.58
C ILE A 177 20.13 7.51 0.14
N PHE A 178 19.08 7.13 -0.57
CA PHE A 178 17.76 6.92 -0.01
C PHE A 178 17.49 5.42 0.17
N ARG A 179 17.22 5.00 1.41
CA ARG A 179 16.67 3.68 1.69
C ARG A 179 15.15 3.72 1.62
N VAL A 180 14.59 2.92 0.72
CA VAL A 180 13.15 2.95 0.38
C VAL A 180 12.62 1.55 0.10
N TYR A 181 11.30 1.39 0.14
CA TYR A 181 10.66 0.17 -0.37
C TYR A 181 10.87 0.04 -1.88
N ALA A 182 11.19 -1.17 -2.35
CA ALA A 182 11.48 -1.43 -3.77
C ALA A 182 10.29 -1.14 -4.68
N ALA A 183 9.07 -1.27 -4.19
CA ALA A 183 7.84 -1.00 -4.93
C ALA A 183 7.05 0.16 -4.31
N GLY A 184 6.54 1.04 -5.16
CA GLY A 184 5.76 2.24 -4.81
C GLY A 184 6.64 3.45 -4.54
N LYS A 185 7.28 3.52 -3.38
CA LYS A 185 8.06 4.68 -2.92
C LYS A 185 9.29 4.96 -3.79
N ALA A 186 10.03 3.91 -4.18
CA ALA A 186 11.20 4.06 -5.03
C ALA A 186 10.84 4.68 -6.38
N GLN A 187 9.71 4.28 -6.97
CA GLN A 187 9.25 4.80 -8.25
C GLN A 187 8.81 6.27 -8.15
N GLU A 188 8.16 6.63 -7.04
CA GLU A 188 7.81 8.02 -6.77
C GLU A 188 9.06 8.91 -6.65
N LEU A 189 10.10 8.46 -5.93
CA LEU A 189 11.37 9.18 -5.85
C LEU A 189 12.12 9.21 -7.18
N THR A 190 12.15 8.11 -7.93
CA THR A 190 12.72 8.09 -9.28
C THR A 190 12.06 9.16 -10.13
N LYS A 191 10.72 9.22 -10.14
CA LYS A 191 9.96 10.20 -10.89
C LYS A 191 10.19 11.63 -10.38
N LEU A 192 10.31 11.81 -9.06
CA LEU A 192 10.63 13.10 -8.44
C LEU A 192 11.94 13.66 -8.99
N PHE A 193 13.02 12.88 -8.91
CA PHE A 193 14.33 13.34 -9.40
C PHE A 193 14.35 13.53 -10.92
N ASN A 194 13.69 12.65 -11.68
CA ASN A 194 13.58 12.83 -13.13
C ASN A 194 12.79 14.08 -13.55
N THR A 195 11.84 14.53 -12.70
CA THR A 195 10.98 15.67 -13.03
C THR A 195 11.61 17.00 -12.61
N TYR A 196 12.25 17.04 -11.46
CA TYR A 196 12.67 18.30 -10.84
C TYR A 196 14.20 18.52 -10.81
N THR A 197 14.99 17.56 -11.33
CA THR A 197 16.44 17.66 -11.35
C THR A 197 17.03 17.08 -12.65
N ASN A 198 18.32 17.33 -12.88
CA ASN A 198 19.11 16.67 -13.91
C ASN A 198 20.02 15.58 -13.34
N LEU A 199 19.75 15.10 -12.13
CA LEU A 199 20.55 14.07 -11.49
C LEU A 199 20.31 12.71 -12.13
N ASP A 200 21.37 11.92 -12.27
CA ASP A 200 21.26 10.51 -12.60
C ASP A 200 20.69 9.75 -11.39
N VAL A 201 19.59 9.06 -11.61
CA VAL A 201 18.97 8.20 -10.58
C VAL A 201 19.55 6.79 -10.72
N ILE A 202 20.37 6.40 -9.77
CA ILE A 202 20.96 5.06 -9.70
C ILE A 202 20.12 4.20 -8.75
N THR A 203 19.83 2.97 -9.12
CA THR A 203 18.97 2.08 -8.33
C THR A 203 19.60 0.70 -8.14
N ASP A 204 19.25 0.02 -7.06
CA ASP A 204 19.58 -1.39 -6.93
C ASP A 204 18.67 -2.25 -7.84
N GLN A 205 19.08 -3.48 -8.10
CA GLN A 205 18.42 -4.39 -9.04
C GLN A 205 16.93 -4.64 -8.72
N ARG A 206 16.54 -4.63 -7.44
CA ARG A 206 15.11 -4.81 -7.07
C ARG A 206 14.28 -3.61 -7.49
N ILE A 207 14.79 -2.41 -7.28
CA ILE A 207 14.14 -1.17 -7.68
C ILE A 207 14.12 -1.07 -9.20
N SER A 208 15.24 -1.37 -9.89
CA SER A 208 15.33 -1.37 -11.37
C SER A 208 14.22 -2.25 -11.98
N LYS A 209 14.07 -3.47 -11.52
CA LYS A 209 13.03 -4.40 -12.00
C LYS A 209 11.61 -3.83 -11.86
N VAL A 210 11.32 -3.12 -10.77
CA VAL A 210 10.01 -2.50 -10.58
C VAL A 210 9.86 -1.25 -11.44
N ASN A 211 10.93 -0.45 -11.61
CA ASN A 211 10.95 0.70 -12.52
C ASN A 211 10.62 0.27 -13.97
N ASP A 212 11.14 -0.88 -14.42
CA ASP A 212 10.82 -1.44 -15.74
C ASP A 212 9.32 -1.73 -15.89
N ILE A 213 8.68 -2.27 -14.82
CA ILE A 213 7.22 -2.52 -14.82
C ILE A 213 6.44 -1.22 -14.90
N TYR A 214 6.86 -0.18 -14.16
CA TYR A 214 6.24 1.14 -14.26
C TYR A 214 6.42 1.74 -15.65
N SER A 215 7.63 1.60 -16.25
CA SER A 215 7.91 2.05 -17.61
C SER A 215 7.00 1.34 -18.63
N ALA A 216 6.85 0.02 -18.53
CA ALA A 216 5.94 -0.77 -19.36
C ALA A 216 4.45 -0.45 -19.11
N SER A 217 4.12 0.23 -18.00
CA SER A 217 2.78 0.69 -17.67
C SER A 217 2.55 2.16 -18.04
N GLY A 218 3.45 2.78 -18.81
CA GLY A 218 3.30 4.13 -19.36
C GLY A 218 3.96 5.25 -18.55
N PHE A 219 4.64 4.93 -17.43
CA PHE A 219 5.42 5.92 -16.70
C PHE A 219 6.81 6.08 -17.34
N GLN A 220 7.19 7.32 -17.65
CA GLN A 220 8.55 7.59 -18.11
C GLN A 220 9.48 7.57 -16.90
N MET A 221 10.29 6.50 -16.76
CA MET A 221 11.30 6.34 -15.71
C MET A 221 12.69 6.38 -16.34
N LYS A 222 13.56 7.28 -15.87
CA LYS A 222 14.98 7.32 -16.22
C LYS A 222 15.79 6.89 -15.01
N PHE A 223 16.56 5.82 -15.14
CA PHE A 223 17.38 5.27 -14.07
C PHE A 223 18.52 4.42 -14.65
N GLY A 224 19.57 4.23 -13.85
CA GLY A 224 20.70 3.34 -14.15
C GLY A 224 20.89 2.34 -13.02
N GLU A 225 21.58 1.23 -13.31
CA GLU A 225 22.05 0.29 -12.30
C GLU A 225 23.47 0.61 -11.84
N LEU A 226 23.83 0.11 -10.65
CA LEU A 226 25.13 0.39 -10.02
C LEU A 226 26.26 -0.49 -10.61
N ASP A 227 26.43 -0.56 -11.93
CA ASP A 227 27.50 -1.33 -12.60
C ASP A 227 28.76 -0.50 -12.91
N ALA A 228 28.71 0.81 -12.78
CA ALA A 228 29.84 1.71 -12.96
C ALA A 228 30.01 2.59 -11.73
N THR A 229 31.23 3.09 -11.50
CA THR A 229 31.43 4.16 -10.52
C THR A 229 30.67 5.40 -10.99
N PRO A 230 29.48 5.70 -10.44
CA PRO A 230 28.70 6.83 -10.90
C PRO A 230 29.46 8.12 -10.58
N ASP A 231 29.31 9.12 -11.43
CA ASP A 231 29.77 10.47 -11.09
C ASP A 231 28.99 10.96 -9.87
N ARG A 232 29.63 10.91 -8.71
CA ARG A 232 29.02 11.29 -7.42
C ARG A 232 28.59 12.75 -7.36
N SER A 233 29.10 13.57 -8.27
CA SER A 233 28.75 14.99 -8.36
C SER A 233 27.38 15.24 -9.02
N ALA A 234 26.79 14.23 -9.67
CA ALA A 234 25.58 14.38 -10.46
C ALA A 234 24.55 13.24 -10.26
N CYS A 235 24.66 12.44 -9.21
CA CYS A 235 23.75 11.30 -9.03
C CYS A 235 23.13 11.20 -7.64
N VAL A 236 22.01 10.45 -7.54
CA VAL A 236 21.34 10.02 -6.31
C VAL A 236 21.15 8.52 -6.36
N TYR A 237 21.37 7.83 -5.24
CA TYR A 237 21.21 6.37 -5.14
C TYR A 237 19.98 5.99 -4.35
N LEU A 238 19.10 5.17 -4.94
CA LEU A 238 17.93 4.60 -4.30
C LEU A 238 18.15 3.11 -4.07
N THR A 239 17.93 2.65 -2.83
CA THR A 239 18.15 1.25 -2.47
C THR A 239 17.10 0.69 -1.52
N ALA A 240 16.69 -0.55 -1.77
CA ALA A 240 15.88 -1.35 -0.87
C ALA A 240 16.74 -2.19 0.12
N ASN A 241 18.07 -2.18 -0.05
CA ASN A 241 18.99 -2.99 0.74
C ASN A 241 19.46 -2.23 1.99
N SER A 242 19.36 -2.87 3.17
CA SER A 242 19.85 -2.30 4.43
C SER A 242 21.38 -2.27 4.54
N ASN A 243 22.10 -3.15 3.82
CA ASN A 243 23.55 -3.30 3.95
C ASN A 243 24.38 -2.27 3.15
N THR A 244 23.75 -1.50 2.28
CA THR A 244 24.42 -0.47 1.45
C THR A 244 24.84 0.77 2.23
N PHE A 245 24.56 0.83 3.53
CA PHE A 245 24.96 1.94 4.41
C PHE A 245 26.44 1.96 4.79
N SER A 246 27.26 1.07 4.22
CA SER A 246 28.72 1.02 4.48
C SER A 246 29.56 1.91 3.56
N VAL A 247 28.93 2.58 2.59
CA VAL A 247 29.64 3.48 1.66
C VAL A 247 30.21 4.68 2.40
N LYS A 248 31.51 4.93 2.25
CA LYS A 248 32.18 6.16 2.76
C LYS A 248 31.70 7.36 1.93
N GLU A 249 31.75 8.55 2.54
CA GLU A 249 31.38 9.82 1.88
C GLU A 249 29.95 9.81 1.30
N CYS A 250 29.00 9.33 2.07
CA CYS A 250 27.59 9.36 1.69
C CYS A 250 26.72 10.07 2.74
N ALA A 251 25.65 10.66 2.28
CA ALA A 251 24.57 11.21 3.08
C ALA A 251 23.34 10.30 3.00
N ARG A 252 22.78 9.92 4.13
CA ARG A 252 21.73 8.92 4.22
C ARG A 252 20.37 9.54 4.47
N ALA A 253 19.35 9.04 3.78
CA ALA A 253 17.98 9.47 3.95
C ALA A 253 17.01 8.29 3.92
N VAL A 254 15.84 8.50 4.56
CA VAL A 254 14.67 7.63 4.45
C VAL A 254 13.43 8.47 4.15
N THR A 255 12.48 7.88 3.42
CA THR A 255 11.17 8.48 3.17
C THR A 255 10.09 7.58 3.75
N THR A 256 9.38 8.07 4.74
CA THR A 256 8.35 7.32 5.45
C THR A 256 7.45 8.26 6.23
N GLY A 257 6.15 7.95 6.39
CA GLY A 257 5.27 8.73 7.25
C GLY A 257 5.70 8.73 8.72
N TRP A 258 6.44 7.71 9.16
CA TRP A 258 7.01 7.65 10.51
C TRP A 258 8.07 8.72 10.77
N ALA A 259 8.58 9.39 9.72
CA ALA A 259 9.58 10.46 9.82
C ALA A 259 9.14 11.61 10.74
N LEU A 260 7.84 11.86 10.91
CA LEU A 260 7.31 12.86 11.84
C LEU A 260 7.76 12.65 13.29
N LYS A 261 8.04 11.42 13.67
CA LYS A 261 8.46 11.04 15.05
C LYS A 261 9.89 10.47 15.10
N MET A 262 10.62 10.49 13.98
CA MET A 262 11.98 9.94 13.96
C MET A 262 13.02 10.93 14.48
N ASN A 263 14.03 10.40 15.20
CA ASN A 263 15.23 11.17 15.51
C ASN A 263 16.17 11.20 14.31
N THR A 264 16.39 12.37 13.74
CA THR A 264 17.10 12.58 12.46
C THR A 264 18.59 12.90 12.60
N ARG A 265 19.21 12.67 13.76
CA ARG A 265 20.62 13.06 14.00
C ARG A 265 21.63 12.41 13.05
N ARG A 266 21.38 11.19 12.58
CA ARG A 266 22.33 10.43 11.72
C ARG A 266 21.79 10.12 10.32
N VAL A 267 20.49 10.17 10.14
CA VAL A 267 19.81 9.84 8.87
C VAL A 267 18.75 10.89 8.64
N ALA A 268 18.77 11.56 7.51
CA ALA A 268 17.70 12.49 7.14
C ALA A 268 16.39 11.70 6.95
N ALA A 269 15.29 12.21 7.48
CA ALA A 269 13.99 11.56 7.39
C ALA A 269 12.95 12.54 6.83
N PHE A 270 12.26 12.11 5.78
CA PHE A 270 11.24 12.91 5.11
C PHE A 270 9.88 12.25 5.24
N PRO A 271 8.83 13.00 5.66
CA PRO A 271 7.48 12.46 5.88
C PRO A 271 6.72 12.24 4.56
N LEU A 272 7.36 11.56 3.61
CA LEU A 272 6.73 11.14 2.35
C LEU A 272 6.11 9.75 2.54
N SER A 273 4.78 9.68 2.53
CA SER A 273 4.02 8.45 2.74
C SER A 273 3.23 8.07 1.49
N SER A 274 3.08 6.76 1.25
CA SER A 274 2.12 6.20 0.29
C SER A 274 0.81 5.77 0.97
N HIS A 275 0.65 6.04 2.28
CA HIS A 275 -0.60 5.87 3.02
C HIS A 275 -1.22 7.22 3.30
N ALA A 276 -2.52 7.21 3.53
CA ALA A 276 -3.26 8.37 4.01
C ALA A 276 -2.88 8.73 5.46
N ASP A 277 -2.87 10.02 5.78
CA ASP A 277 -2.72 10.51 7.14
C ASP A 277 -4.05 10.46 7.92
N PHE A 278 -4.01 10.82 9.21
CA PHE A 278 -5.19 10.78 10.08
C PHE A 278 -6.37 11.60 9.55
N GLY A 279 -6.11 12.82 9.07
CA GLY A 279 -7.16 13.69 8.54
C GLY A 279 -7.77 13.15 7.26
N GLN A 280 -6.93 12.64 6.38
CA GLN A 280 -7.33 12.01 5.12
C GLN A 280 -8.13 10.73 5.35
N LEU A 281 -7.73 9.88 6.31
CA LEU A 281 -8.47 8.68 6.70
C LEU A 281 -9.87 9.03 7.23
N LEU A 282 -10.00 10.03 8.12
CA LEU A 282 -11.31 10.48 8.61
C LEU A 282 -12.20 11.02 7.50
N GLN A 283 -11.63 11.81 6.57
CA GLN A 283 -12.37 12.32 5.43
C GLN A 283 -12.80 11.19 4.49
N PHE A 284 -11.94 10.19 4.28
CA PHE A 284 -12.28 9.01 3.48
C PHE A 284 -13.46 8.24 4.06
N VAL A 285 -13.47 8.00 5.39
CA VAL A 285 -14.61 7.38 6.09
C VAL A 285 -15.90 8.16 5.86
N LYS A 286 -15.85 9.49 5.99
CA LYS A 286 -17.01 10.36 5.78
C LYS A 286 -17.55 10.26 4.35
N ASP A 287 -16.66 10.27 3.37
CA ASP A 287 -17.00 10.24 1.95
C ASP A 287 -17.61 8.90 1.51
N CYS A 288 -17.20 7.80 2.16
CA CYS A 288 -17.75 6.46 1.90
C CYS A 288 -19.16 6.24 2.47
N LYS A 289 -19.67 7.14 3.31
CA LYS A 289 -21.03 7.10 3.92
C LYS A 289 -21.38 5.78 4.59
N ALA A 290 -20.38 5.08 5.10
CA ALA A 290 -20.54 3.76 5.69
C ALA A 290 -21.41 3.80 6.97
N LYS A 291 -22.29 2.81 7.14
CA LYS A 291 -23.10 2.63 8.36
C LYS A 291 -22.27 2.04 9.50
N THR A 292 -21.30 1.18 9.15
CA THR A 292 -20.39 0.53 10.10
C THR A 292 -18.96 0.57 9.54
N VAL A 293 -18.00 0.88 10.42
CA VAL A 293 -16.57 0.92 10.07
C VAL A 293 -15.79 -0.06 10.94
N TYR A 294 -15.04 -0.94 10.30
CA TYR A 294 -14.02 -1.76 10.93
C TYR A 294 -12.65 -1.24 10.55
N SER A 295 -11.73 -1.17 11.51
CA SER A 295 -10.36 -0.79 11.24
C SER A 295 -9.41 -1.95 11.48
N PHE A 296 -8.44 -2.13 10.58
CA PHE A 296 -7.38 -3.13 10.69
C PHE A 296 -6.01 -2.44 10.55
N THR A 297 -4.97 -3.04 11.11
CA THR A 297 -3.60 -2.54 11.05
C THR A 297 -3.39 -1.13 11.65
N GLY A 298 -2.26 -0.88 12.29
CA GLY A 298 -1.90 0.43 12.84
C GLY A 298 -2.66 0.82 14.11
N TYR A 299 -3.12 2.07 14.19
CA TYR A 299 -3.76 2.67 15.36
C TYR A 299 -5.28 2.43 15.40
N THR A 300 -5.70 1.18 15.29
CA THR A 300 -7.12 0.80 15.12
C THR A 300 -8.04 1.31 16.24
N ASP A 301 -7.62 1.17 17.51
CA ASP A 301 -8.44 1.57 18.67
C ASP A 301 -8.62 3.10 18.69
N VAL A 302 -7.50 3.83 18.52
CA VAL A 302 -7.51 5.30 18.51
C VAL A 302 -8.37 5.80 17.35
N PHE A 303 -8.18 5.24 16.16
CA PHE A 303 -8.88 5.68 14.96
C PHE A 303 -10.39 5.43 15.06
N THR A 304 -10.81 4.23 15.48
CA THR A 304 -12.23 3.90 15.63
C THR A 304 -12.91 4.71 16.72
N ASP A 305 -12.20 5.04 17.82
CA ASP A 305 -12.74 5.95 18.83
C ASP A 305 -12.98 7.36 18.26
N HIS A 306 -12.06 7.88 17.46
CA HIS A 306 -12.24 9.17 16.79
C HIS A 306 -13.39 9.15 15.76
N ILE A 307 -13.59 8.06 15.01
CA ILE A 307 -14.73 7.90 14.09
C ILE A 307 -16.04 8.01 14.88
N ARG A 308 -16.18 7.27 15.99
CA ARG A 308 -17.39 7.32 16.83
C ARG A 308 -17.66 8.74 17.34
N ARG A 309 -16.63 9.39 17.90
CA ARG A 309 -16.78 10.71 18.54
C ARG A 309 -17.00 11.85 17.55
N LYS A 310 -16.29 11.84 16.39
CA LYS A 310 -16.32 12.95 15.43
C LYS A 310 -17.39 12.78 14.36
N LEU A 311 -17.68 11.55 13.95
CA LEU A 311 -18.60 11.27 12.84
C LEU A 311 -19.91 10.62 13.28
N GLY A 312 -20.01 10.14 14.53
CA GLY A 312 -21.20 9.44 15.02
C GLY A 312 -21.43 8.06 14.37
N ILE A 313 -20.42 7.52 13.66
CA ILE A 313 -20.54 6.26 12.94
C ILE A 313 -20.17 5.10 13.86
N THR A 314 -20.92 4.00 13.84
CA THR A 314 -20.57 2.76 14.52
C THR A 314 -19.23 2.25 14.02
N SER A 315 -18.23 2.17 14.90
CA SER A 315 -16.91 1.72 14.50
C SER A 315 -16.19 0.96 15.61
N ARG A 316 -15.36 -0.02 15.22
CA ARG A 316 -14.53 -0.83 16.11
C ARG A 316 -13.35 -1.43 15.36
N PRO A 317 -12.25 -1.79 16.05
CA PRO A 317 -11.22 -2.64 15.46
C PRO A 317 -11.81 -3.93 14.93
N LEU A 318 -11.27 -4.42 13.81
CA LEU A 318 -11.68 -5.69 13.23
C LEU A 318 -11.17 -6.83 14.13
N SER A 319 -12.09 -7.53 14.79
CA SER A 319 -11.78 -8.64 15.67
C SER A 319 -11.55 -9.94 14.90
N ALA A 320 -10.85 -10.89 15.53
CA ALA A 320 -10.78 -12.25 15.04
C ALA A 320 -12.19 -12.81 14.79
N LEU A 321 -12.33 -13.61 13.72
CA LEU A 321 -13.57 -14.35 13.46
C LEU A 321 -13.89 -15.21 14.69
N ALA A 322 -14.98 -14.88 15.37
CA ALA A 322 -15.48 -15.71 16.44
C ALA A 322 -15.84 -17.07 15.84
N GLN A 323 -15.29 -18.14 16.41
CA GLN A 323 -15.79 -19.48 16.13
C GLN A 323 -17.17 -19.55 16.79
N LYS A 324 -18.24 -19.37 16.01
CA LYS A 324 -19.61 -19.57 16.53
C LYS A 324 -19.76 -21.04 16.91
N THR A 325 -19.73 -21.33 18.19
CA THR A 325 -20.32 -22.56 18.71
C THR A 325 -21.83 -22.50 18.48
N LEU A 326 -22.44 -23.61 18.08
CA LEU A 326 -23.87 -23.76 17.77
C LEU A 326 -24.83 -23.36 18.93
N SER A 327 -24.33 -22.92 20.08
CA SER A 327 -25.07 -22.52 21.27
C SER A 327 -25.47 -21.03 21.36
N SER A 328 -25.22 -20.21 20.36
CA SER A 328 -25.56 -18.78 20.42
C SER A 328 -26.83 -18.37 19.65
N PHE A 329 -27.72 -19.32 19.39
CA PHE A 329 -29.08 -19.10 18.88
C PHE A 329 -30.08 -19.50 19.94
N HIS A 330 -30.35 -18.60 20.88
CA HIS A 330 -31.59 -18.56 21.68
C HIS A 330 -32.05 -17.13 21.83
#